data_b1458890b1c0b0b769721d64c0047906
#
_entry.id   b1458890b1c0b0b769721d64c0047906
#
_cell.length_a   1.000
_cell.length_b   1.000
_cell.length_c   1.000
_cell.angle_alpha   90.00
_cell.angle_beta   90.00
_cell.angle_gamma   90.00
#
_symmetry.space_group_name_H-M   'P 1'
#
loop_
_entity.id
_entity.type
_entity.pdbx_description
1 polymer ?
#
loop_
_entity_poly.entity_id
_entity_poly.type
_entity_poly.pdbx_seq_one_letter_code
_entity_poly.pdbx_strand_id
1 'polypeptide(L)'
;NRVGHQRQMAVLDKYGVRGSISLSAALCEHHPEIIALCAERDWEFFSHGIYNTRYTYGLTEDQEREMIEDAMATIERAVGQRPAGYLAPALSHSNHTIDLFAEAGGRYTCDLFHDDQPTWVKTRSGKPFVSIPYSLELNDTIAYVVQKMEPRRYGEIIRRAFDQLYAEGAESGTVMCIPTHNYQVSCPHRLRAFEEALEYVTGHSDVWVTTGREIAEYSLSYLQEQIGGGAESAT
;
A
#
# COMPACT_ATOMS: atom_id res chain seq x y z
N ASN A 1 -10.48 14.66 5.46
CA ASN A 1 -11.92 14.41 5.54
C ASN A 1 -12.22 13.52 6.76
N ARG A 2 -12.39 14.15 7.94
CA ARG A 2 -12.59 13.46 9.22
C ARG A 2 -13.77 12.48 9.19
N VAL A 3 -14.95 12.92 8.75
CA VAL A 3 -16.15 12.08 8.73
C VAL A 3 -16.03 10.95 7.70
N GLY A 4 -15.44 11.22 6.54
CA GLY A 4 -15.19 10.18 5.54
C GLY A 4 -14.26 9.09 6.06
N HIS A 5 -13.21 9.46 6.78
CA HIS A 5 -12.31 8.50 7.41
C HIS A 5 -13.03 7.59 8.41
N GLN A 6 -13.89 8.17 9.28
CA GLN A 6 -14.69 7.37 10.21
C GLN A 6 -15.64 6.40 9.52
N ARG A 7 -16.26 6.82 8.39
CA ARG A 7 -17.09 5.92 7.58
C ARG A 7 -16.29 4.77 6.99
N GLN A 8 -15.09 5.06 6.48
CA GLN A 8 -14.22 4.04 5.92
C GLN A 8 -13.76 3.05 6.98
N MET A 9 -13.33 3.54 8.15
CA MET A 9 -12.99 2.67 9.29
C MET A 9 -14.15 1.76 9.66
N ALA A 10 -15.36 2.29 9.77
CA ALA A 10 -16.54 1.49 10.13
C ALA A 10 -16.84 0.38 9.12
N VAL A 11 -16.62 0.63 7.82
CA VAL A 11 -16.75 -0.40 6.78
C VAL A 11 -15.65 -1.44 6.90
N LEU A 12 -14.39 -1.03 7.07
CA LEU A 12 -13.27 -1.95 7.22
C LEU A 12 -13.41 -2.80 8.49
N ASP A 13 -13.79 -2.19 9.62
CA ASP A 13 -14.07 -2.89 10.89
C ASP A 13 -15.17 -3.96 10.73
N LYS A 14 -16.23 -3.64 9.99
CA LYS A 14 -17.36 -4.55 9.75
C LYS A 14 -16.94 -5.86 9.07
N TYR A 15 -15.96 -5.77 8.17
CA TYR A 15 -15.47 -6.92 7.40
C TYR A 15 -14.13 -7.46 7.88
N GLY A 16 -13.64 -6.99 9.03
CA GLY A 16 -12.37 -7.44 9.60
C GLY A 16 -11.13 -7.11 8.78
N VAL A 17 -11.20 -6.05 7.97
CA VAL A 17 -10.11 -5.63 7.10
C VAL A 17 -9.20 -4.63 7.82
N ARG A 18 -7.92 -4.94 7.92
CA ARG A 18 -6.90 -3.99 8.37
C ARG A 18 -6.42 -3.14 7.18
N GLY A 19 -6.33 -1.83 7.39
CA GLY A 19 -5.85 -0.92 6.37
C GLY A 19 -4.31 -0.86 6.33
N SER A 20 -3.76 -0.67 5.12
CA SER A 20 -2.38 -0.19 4.95
C SER A 20 -2.44 1.29 4.58
N ILE A 21 -1.99 2.16 5.47
CA ILE A 21 -2.08 3.60 5.31
C ILE A 21 -0.82 4.14 4.66
N SER A 22 -0.97 4.68 3.44
CA SER A 22 0.03 5.52 2.80
C SER A 22 0.06 6.87 3.51
N LEU A 23 0.97 7.02 4.49
CA LEU A 23 0.94 8.11 5.45
C LEU A 23 1.91 9.22 5.09
N SER A 24 1.36 10.43 4.85
CA SER A 24 2.16 11.65 4.85
C SER A 24 2.56 11.98 6.30
N ALA A 25 3.87 12.05 6.58
CA ALA A 25 4.41 12.16 7.94
C ALA A 25 3.87 13.38 8.72
N ALA A 26 3.56 14.48 8.03
CA ALA A 26 2.96 15.66 8.64
C ALA A 26 1.62 15.39 9.38
N LEU A 27 0.89 14.32 9.00
CA LEU A 27 -0.34 13.94 9.71
C LEU A 27 -0.07 13.47 11.14
N CYS A 28 1.11 12.94 11.41
CA CYS A 28 1.50 12.54 12.78
C CYS A 28 1.49 13.71 13.76
N GLU A 29 1.84 14.91 13.28
CA GLU A 29 1.87 16.13 14.09
C GLU A 29 0.52 16.87 14.08
N HIS A 30 -0.13 16.94 12.92
CA HIS A 30 -1.36 17.71 12.76
C HIS A 30 -2.62 16.97 13.21
N HIS A 31 -2.61 15.63 13.17
CA HIS A 31 -3.78 14.79 13.47
C HIS A 31 -3.42 13.50 14.21
N PRO A 32 -2.71 13.59 15.37
CA PRO A 32 -2.29 12.41 16.14
C PRO A 32 -3.47 11.54 16.58
N GLU A 33 -4.66 12.13 16.76
CA GLU A 33 -5.88 11.40 17.10
C GLU A 33 -6.33 10.42 16.02
N ILE A 34 -6.09 10.75 14.74
CA ILE A 34 -6.39 9.84 13.61
C ILE A 34 -5.40 8.70 13.58
N ILE A 35 -4.12 8.99 13.81
CA ILE A 35 -3.06 7.98 13.86
C ILE A 35 -3.32 6.98 14.98
N ALA A 36 -3.68 7.45 16.17
CA ALA A 36 -4.02 6.60 17.31
C ALA A 36 -5.20 5.65 16.99
N LEU A 37 -6.28 6.15 16.39
CA LEU A 37 -7.45 5.34 16.00
C LEU A 37 -7.09 4.23 15.00
N CYS A 38 -6.15 4.47 14.09
CA CYS A 38 -5.70 3.46 13.15
C CYS A 38 -4.74 2.46 13.81
N ALA A 39 -3.86 2.92 14.69
CA ALA A 39 -2.94 2.07 15.44
C ALA A 39 -3.69 1.10 16.38
N GLU A 40 -4.78 1.54 17.04
CA GLU A 40 -5.66 0.70 17.87
C GLU A 40 -6.29 -0.48 17.08
N ARG A 41 -6.35 -0.38 15.73
CA ARG A 41 -6.87 -1.39 14.82
C ARG A 41 -5.79 -2.29 14.22
N ASP A 42 -4.56 -2.14 14.67
CA ASP A 42 -3.40 -2.85 14.11
C ASP A 42 -3.26 -2.61 12.58
N TRP A 43 -3.56 -1.39 12.14
CA TRP A 43 -3.37 -1.00 10.75
C TRP A 43 -1.90 -0.71 10.49
N GLU A 44 -1.45 -1.03 9.30
CA GLU A 44 -0.10 -0.68 8.87
C GLU A 44 0.01 0.80 8.51
N PHE A 45 1.18 1.37 8.82
CA PHE A 45 1.59 2.68 8.33
C PHE A 45 2.84 2.51 7.46
N PHE A 46 2.72 2.88 6.19
CA PHE A 46 3.85 2.98 5.28
C PHE A 46 4.04 4.40 4.78
N SER A 47 5.25 4.75 4.33
CA SER A 47 5.61 6.15 4.06
C SER A 47 5.01 6.65 2.74
N HIS A 48 4.43 7.87 2.79
CA HIS A 48 4.03 8.67 1.63
C HIS A 48 4.76 10.03 1.63
N GLY A 49 6.02 10.04 2.06
CA GLY A 49 6.77 11.27 2.22
C GLY A 49 6.26 12.17 3.35
N ILE A 50 6.60 13.45 3.30
CA ILE A 50 6.25 14.41 4.36
C ILE A 50 4.86 15.01 4.13
N TYR A 51 4.62 15.54 2.93
CA TYR A 51 3.34 16.10 2.49
C TYR A 51 2.95 15.51 1.15
N ASN A 52 1.65 15.33 0.91
CA ASN A 52 1.14 14.83 -0.38
C ASN A 52 1.41 15.77 -1.57
N THR A 53 1.86 16.99 -1.30
CA THR A 53 2.22 18.00 -2.30
C THR A 53 3.73 18.22 -2.42
N ARG A 54 4.56 17.51 -1.64
CA ARG A 54 6.00 17.61 -1.72
C ARG A 54 6.57 16.42 -2.48
N TYR A 55 6.85 16.66 -3.76
CA TYR A 55 7.35 15.66 -4.68
C TYR A 55 8.88 15.56 -4.63
N THR A 56 9.42 14.46 -5.16
CA THR A 56 10.87 14.25 -5.30
C THR A 56 11.47 14.97 -6.50
N TYR A 57 10.64 15.47 -7.41
CA TYR A 57 11.09 16.17 -8.61
C TYR A 57 11.98 17.38 -8.28
N GLY A 58 13.18 17.39 -8.88
CA GLY A 58 14.14 18.49 -8.73
C GLY A 58 14.95 18.46 -7.43
N LEU A 59 14.76 17.46 -6.57
CA LEU A 59 15.62 17.23 -5.42
C LEU A 59 16.96 16.60 -5.86
N THR A 60 18.03 16.96 -5.17
CA THR A 60 19.27 16.19 -5.23
C THR A 60 19.12 14.88 -4.45
N GLU A 61 19.99 13.89 -4.69
CA GLU A 61 19.97 12.63 -3.95
C GLU A 61 20.04 12.83 -2.43
N ASP A 62 20.88 13.76 -1.96
CA ASP A 62 20.99 14.07 -0.52
C ASP A 62 19.73 14.69 0.05
N GLN A 63 19.08 15.60 -0.67
CA GLN A 63 17.80 16.20 -0.25
C GLN A 63 16.68 15.16 -0.20
N GLU A 64 16.67 14.24 -1.14
CA GLU A 64 15.68 13.15 -1.15
C GLU A 64 15.95 12.17 0.00
N ARG A 65 17.20 11.85 0.29
CA ARG A 65 17.62 11.04 1.45
C ARG A 65 17.15 11.65 2.75
N GLU A 66 17.41 12.93 2.98
CA GLU A 66 16.97 13.67 4.16
C GLU A 66 15.43 13.63 4.30
N MET A 67 14.71 13.83 3.20
CA MET A 67 13.25 13.79 3.19
C MET A 67 12.70 12.40 3.55
N ILE A 68 13.30 11.34 3.04
CA ILE A 68 12.91 9.96 3.33
C ILE A 68 13.16 9.64 4.80
N GLU A 69 14.37 9.95 5.30
CA GLU A 69 14.74 9.68 6.69
C GLU A 69 13.87 10.45 7.68
N ASP A 70 13.59 11.73 7.41
CA ASP A 70 12.72 12.55 8.25
C ASP A 70 11.29 12.01 8.29
N ALA A 71 10.73 11.63 7.13
CA ALA A 71 9.41 11.02 7.06
C ALA A 71 9.35 9.71 7.85
N MET A 72 10.32 8.81 7.65
CA MET A 72 10.38 7.52 8.35
C MET A 72 10.53 7.70 9.86
N ALA A 73 11.43 8.56 10.30
CA ALA A 73 11.67 8.82 11.72
C ALA A 73 10.44 9.48 12.39
N THR A 74 9.75 10.37 11.68
CA THR A 74 8.54 11.02 12.19
C THR A 74 7.40 10.02 12.37
N ILE A 75 7.17 9.15 11.40
CA ILE A 75 6.15 8.09 11.51
C ILE A 75 6.54 7.12 12.63
N GLU A 76 7.79 6.67 12.68
CA GLU A 76 8.28 5.76 13.73
C GLU A 76 8.06 6.32 15.14
N ARG A 77 8.35 7.60 15.36
CA ARG A 77 8.07 8.25 16.65
C ARG A 77 6.59 8.28 17.01
N ALA A 78 5.72 8.42 16.01
CA ALA A 78 4.28 8.54 16.24
C ALA A 78 3.59 7.19 16.48
N VAL A 79 4.04 6.11 15.82
CA VAL A 79 3.37 4.80 15.85
C VAL A 79 4.20 3.70 16.49
N GLY A 80 5.45 3.98 16.90
CA GLY A 80 6.34 3.00 17.53
C GLY A 80 6.93 1.96 16.58
N GLN A 81 6.70 2.08 15.27
CA GLN A 81 7.19 1.16 14.26
C GLN A 81 7.69 1.91 13.03
N ARG A 82 8.92 1.59 12.59
CA ARG A 82 9.48 2.16 11.37
C ARG A 82 8.72 1.66 10.15
N PRO A 83 8.36 2.55 9.18
CA PRO A 83 7.70 2.16 7.95
C PRO A 83 8.49 1.11 7.17
N ALA A 84 7.84 0.02 6.76
CA ALA A 84 8.46 -0.98 5.90
C ALA A 84 8.28 -0.67 4.42
N GLY A 85 7.23 0.05 4.06
CA GLY A 85 6.83 0.34 2.69
C GLY A 85 6.87 1.80 2.31
N TYR A 86 6.88 2.04 1.00
CA TYR A 86 6.87 3.35 0.38
C TYR A 86 5.96 3.40 -0.84
N LEU A 87 5.24 4.52 -0.97
CA LEU A 87 4.57 4.96 -2.18
C LEU A 87 4.83 6.46 -2.33
N ALA A 88 5.47 6.88 -3.41
CA ALA A 88 5.80 8.27 -3.63
C ALA A 88 4.53 9.14 -3.83
N PRO A 89 4.45 10.34 -3.22
CA PRO A 89 3.37 11.27 -3.50
C PRO A 89 3.23 11.53 -5.00
N ALA A 90 2.01 11.36 -5.53
CA ALA A 90 1.72 11.46 -6.97
C ALA A 90 2.66 10.61 -7.86
N LEU A 91 3.16 9.49 -7.35
CA LEU A 91 4.08 8.59 -8.05
C LEU A 91 5.36 9.29 -8.53
N SER A 92 5.83 10.26 -7.77
CA SER A 92 6.96 11.13 -8.12
C SER A 92 8.33 10.55 -7.79
N HIS A 93 8.45 9.22 -7.64
CA HIS A 93 9.73 8.59 -7.33
C HIS A 93 10.81 8.97 -8.38
N SER A 94 12.03 9.16 -7.91
CA SER A 94 13.21 9.39 -8.72
C SER A 94 13.94 8.06 -9.01
N ASN A 95 15.02 8.12 -9.77
CA ASN A 95 15.90 6.96 -9.98
C ASN A 95 16.62 6.52 -8.69
N HIS A 96 16.59 7.31 -7.63
CA HIS A 96 17.26 7.05 -6.36
C HIS A 96 16.30 6.60 -5.25
N THR A 97 15.01 6.91 -5.35
CA THR A 97 14.03 6.71 -4.28
C THR A 97 14.05 5.31 -3.68
N ILE A 98 14.01 4.26 -4.51
CA ILE A 98 13.98 2.87 -4.04
C ILE A 98 15.27 2.51 -3.30
N ASP A 99 16.41 2.90 -3.83
CA ASP A 99 17.71 2.67 -3.20
C ASP A 99 17.81 3.38 -1.86
N LEU A 100 17.44 4.65 -1.80
CA LEU A 100 17.46 5.47 -0.59
C LEU A 100 16.53 4.93 0.47
N PHE A 101 15.33 4.49 0.07
CA PHE A 101 14.37 3.91 1.00
C PHE A 101 14.84 2.56 1.54
N ALA A 102 15.46 1.70 0.70
CA ALA A 102 16.07 0.45 1.14
C ALA A 102 17.28 0.67 2.07
N GLU A 103 18.11 1.69 1.80
CA GLU A 103 19.22 2.10 2.67
C GLU A 103 18.71 2.53 4.05
N ALA A 104 17.60 3.29 4.09
CA ALA A 104 16.93 3.73 5.31
C ALA A 104 16.22 2.60 6.08
N GLY A 105 16.22 1.37 5.57
CA GLY A 105 15.64 0.20 6.23
C GLY A 105 14.25 -0.20 5.71
N GLY A 106 13.81 0.41 4.62
CA GLY A 106 12.60 0.00 3.91
C GLY A 106 12.74 -1.40 3.30
N ARG A 107 11.61 -2.06 3.06
CA ARG A 107 11.55 -3.44 2.60
C ARG A 107 10.71 -3.63 1.33
N TYR A 108 9.80 -2.70 1.04
CA TYR A 108 8.97 -2.78 -0.15
C TYR A 108 8.59 -1.41 -0.72
N THR A 109 8.24 -1.40 -2.00
CA THR A 109 7.61 -0.25 -2.68
C THR A 109 6.32 -0.66 -3.36
N CYS A 110 5.42 0.32 -3.54
CA CYS A 110 4.21 0.22 -4.35
C CYS A 110 4.31 1.04 -5.64
N ASP A 111 5.49 1.55 -6.02
CA ASP A 111 5.64 2.54 -7.11
C ASP A 111 5.79 1.95 -8.51
N LEU A 112 5.96 0.62 -8.66
CA LEU A 112 6.40 0.08 -9.95
C LEU A 112 5.26 -0.40 -10.88
N PHE A 113 4.08 -0.75 -10.40
CA PHE A 113 2.88 -1.13 -11.18
C PHE A 113 3.10 -2.12 -12.34
N HIS A 114 3.98 -3.10 -12.18
CA HIS A 114 4.42 -3.91 -13.31
C HIS A 114 3.97 -5.37 -13.28
N ASP A 115 3.35 -5.81 -12.18
CA ASP A 115 2.93 -7.20 -12.00
C ASP A 115 1.78 -7.30 -11.00
N ASP A 116 1.03 -8.40 -11.05
CA ASP A 116 0.02 -8.79 -10.08
C ASP A 116 0.59 -9.69 -8.96
N GLN A 117 1.89 -9.98 -8.99
CA GLN A 117 2.62 -10.72 -7.97
C GLN A 117 3.74 -9.85 -7.37
N PRO A 118 4.11 -10.09 -6.10
CA PRO A 118 5.29 -9.46 -5.52
C PRO A 118 6.56 -9.88 -6.28
N THR A 119 7.39 -8.92 -6.63
CA THR A 119 8.61 -9.16 -7.39
C THR A 119 9.84 -8.65 -6.66
N TRP A 120 10.95 -9.36 -6.81
CA TRP A 120 12.23 -8.96 -6.24
C TRP A 120 12.75 -7.69 -6.92
N VAL A 121 13.21 -6.75 -6.12
CA VAL A 121 13.86 -5.51 -6.60
C VAL A 121 15.30 -5.50 -6.13
N LYS A 122 16.23 -5.43 -7.09
CA LYS A 122 17.65 -5.27 -6.78
C LYS A 122 17.91 -3.82 -6.36
N THR A 123 18.40 -3.65 -5.15
CA THR A 123 18.77 -2.34 -4.61
C THR A 123 20.30 -2.20 -4.51
N ARG A 124 20.76 -0.96 -4.50
CA ARG A 124 22.18 -0.60 -4.35
C ARG A 124 22.77 -1.11 -3.02
N SER A 125 21.94 -1.13 -1.97
CA SER A 125 22.33 -1.65 -0.65
C SER A 125 22.52 -3.18 -0.60
N GLY A 126 22.02 -3.91 -1.60
CA GLY A 126 21.97 -5.38 -1.60
C GLY A 126 21.00 -5.97 -0.56
N LYS A 127 20.29 -5.14 0.20
CA LYS A 127 19.28 -5.63 1.14
C LYS A 127 18.06 -6.22 0.41
N PRO A 128 17.43 -7.27 0.97
CA PRO A 128 16.19 -7.82 0.43
C PRO A 128 15.09 -6.76 0.30
N PHE A 129 14.53 -6.62 -0.89
CA PHE A 129 13.52 -5.62 -1.20
C PHE A 129 12.55 -6.13 -2.27
N VAL A 130 11.26 -5.85 -2.12
CA VAL A 130 10.23 -6.27 -3.08
C VAL A 130 9.39 -5.10 -3.57
N SER A 131 8.90 -5.21 -4.80
CA SER A 131 7.75 -4.44 -5.26
C SER A 131 6.51 -5.26 -4.97
N ILE A 132 5.54 -4.68 -4.30
CA ILE A 132 4.22 -5.30 -4.14
C ILE A 132 3.21 -4.64 -5.09
N PRO A 133 2.24 -5.40 -5.60
CA PRO A 133 1.27 -4.89 -6.54
C PRO A 133 0.48 -3.70 -5.99
N TYR A 134 0.30 -2.70 -6.83
CA TYR A 134 -0.58 -1.57 -6.60
C TYR A 134 -1.38 -1.31 -7.88
N SER A 135 -2.69 -1.22 -7.78
CA SER A 135 -3.55 -1.05 -8.94
C SER A 135 -3.99 0.40 -9.14
N LEU A 136 -3.56 1.00 -10.25
CA LEU A 136 -4.08 2.30 -10.68
C LEU A 136 -5.53 2.18 -11.16
N GLU A 137 -5.91 1.06 -11.73
CA GLU A 137 -7.24 0.78 -12.26
C GLU A 137 -8.30 0.73 -11.15
N LEU A 138 -7.91 0.23 -9.97
CA LEU A 138 -8.76 0.17 -8.79
C LEU A 138 -8.60 1.40 -7.87
N ASN A 139 -7.77 2.38 -8.24
CA ASN A 139 -7.62 3.60 -7.47
C ASN A 139 -8.86 4.49 -7.62
N ASP A 140 -9.50 4.80 -6.50
CA ASP A 140 -10.75 5.56 -6.47
C ASP A 140 -10.62 7.00 -7.01
N THR A 141 -9.44 7.62 -6.89
CA THR A 141 -9.19 8.93 -7.50
C THR A 141 -9.15 8.83 -9.02
N ILE A 142 -8.49 7.80 -9.55
CA ILE A 142 -8.50 7.55 -11.01
C ILE A 142 -9.93 7.26 -11.47
N ALA A 143 -10.62 6.36 -10.79
CA ALA A 143 -11.99 5.99 -11.14
C ALA A 143 -12.95 7.20 -11.11
N TYR A 144 -12.99 7.95 -10.01
CA TYR A 144 -13.99 9.01 -9.82
C TYR A 144 -13.58 10.35 -10.40
N VAL A 145 -12.31 10.72 -10.35
CA VAL A 145 -11.87 12.06 -10.78
C VAL A 145 -11.45 12.08 -12.25
N VAL A 146 -10.70 11.09 -12.68
CA VAL A 146 -10.18 11.01 -14.05
C VAL A 146 -11.21 10.38 -14.98
N GLN A 147 -11.67 9.17 -14.68
CA GLN A 147 -12.56 8.39 -15.54
C GLN A 147 -14.05 8.72 -15.34
N LYS A 148 -14.40 9.53 -14.32
CA LYS A 148 -15.78 9.96 -14.04
C LYS A 148 -16.75 8.78 -13.85
N MET A 149 -16.27 7.69 -13.26
CA MET A 149 -17.09 6.49 -13.04
C MET A 149 -18.24 6.74 -12.10
N GLU A 150 -19.37 6.09 -12.38
CA GLU A 150 -20.45 5.94 -11.43
C GLU A 150 -20.05 5.00 -10.30
N PRO A 151 -20.50 5.22 -9.05
CA PRO A 151 -20.12 4.40 -7.89
C PRO A 151 -20.36 2.90 -8.09
N ARG A 152 -21.48 2.55 -8.71
CA ARG A 152 -21.82 1.16 -9.03
C ARG A 152 -20.77 0.52 -9.96
N ARG A 153 -20.32 1.28 -10.97
CA ARG A 153 -19.30 0.80 -11.90
C ARG A 153 -17.97 0.56 -11.20
N TYR A 154 -17.60 1.42 -10.27
CA TYR A 154 -16.39 1.22 -9.46
C TYR A 154 -16.49 -0.07 -8.63
N GLY A 155 -17.60 -0.33 -7.95
CA GLY A 155 -17.80 -1.61 -7.25
C GLY A 155 -17.77 -2.83 -8.17
N GLU A 156 -18.25 -2.69 -9.42
CA GLU A 156 -18.19 -3.76 -10.43
C GLU A 156 -16.76 -4.07 -10.88
N ILE A 157 -15.91 -3.07 -11.11
CA ILE A 157 -14.53 -3.33 -11.53
C ILE A 157 -13.71 -3.97 -10.42
N ILE A 158 -13.94 -3.60 -9.15
CA ILE A 158 -13.31 -4.28 -8.01
C ILE A 158 -13.67 -5.77 -8.02
N ARG A 159 -14.95 -6.12 -8.14
CA ARG A 159 -15.40 -7.51 -8.15
C ARG A 159 -14.83 -8.29 -9.33
N ARG A 160 -14.81 -7.71 -10.53
CA ARG A 160 -14.24 -8.35 -11.73
C ARG A 160 -12.74 -8.58 -11.63
N ALA A 161 -12.01 -7.62 -11.08
CA ALA A 161 -10.58 -7.79 -10.82
C ALA A 161 -10.35 -8.92 -9.80
N PHE A 162 -11.16 -8.93 -8.74
CA PHE A 162 -11.11 -10.00 -7.75
C PHE A 162 -11.40 -11.37 -8.37
N ASP A 163 -12.47 -11.52 -9.16
CA ASP A 163 -12.84 -12.80 -9.79
C ASP A 163 -11.70 -13.37 -10.64
N GLN A 164 -11.03 -12.52 -11.40
CA GLN A 164 -9.89 -12.93 -12.23
C GLN A 164 -8.70 -13.37 -11.37
N LEU A 165 -8.26 -12.52 -10.44
CA LEU A 165 -7.13 -12.81 -9.58
C LEU A 165 -7.38 -14.00 -8.64
N TYR A 166 -8.63 -14.16 -8.18
CA TYR A 166 -9.04 -15.31 -7.37
C TYR A 166 -8.94 -16.64 -8.16
N ALA A 167 -9.37 -16.62 -9.41
CA ALA A 167 -9.24 -17.81 -10.29
C ALA A 167 -7.77 -18.15 -10.56
N GLU A 168 -6.92 -17.16 -10.76
CA GLU A 168 -5.48 -17.34 -11.00
C GLU A 168 -4.72 -17.69 -9.71
N GLY A 169 -5.21 -17.27 -8.57
CA GLY A 169 -4.61 -17.49 -7.25
C GLY A 169 -4.47 -18.95 -6.84
N ALA A 170 -5.20 -19.86 -7.49
CA ALA A 170 -5.03 -21.30 -7.30
C ALA A 170 -3.65 -21.83 -7.77
N GLU A 171 -3.03 -21.13 -8.74
CA GLU A 171 -1.76 -21.51 -9.35
C GLU A 171 -0.64 -20.49 -9.13
N SER A 172 -0.99 -19.28 -8.66
CA SER A 172 -0.04 -18.20 -8.48
C SER A 172 -0.38 -17.29 -7.29
N GLY A 173 0.64 -16.68 -6.70
CA GLY A 173 0.48 -15.77 -5.54
C GLY A 173 0.07 -14.37 -5.96
N THR A 174 -1.13 -14.19 -6.54
CA THR A 174 -1.64 -12.88 -6.95
C THR A 174 -2.03 -12.00 -5.75
N VAL A 175 -1.85 -10.71 -5.88
CA VAL A 175 -2.18 -9.70 -4.88
C VAL A 175 -3.10 -8.64 -5.47
N MET A 176 -4.27 -8.44 -4.87
CA MET A 176 -5.17 -7.35 -5.22
C MET A 176 -5.02 -6.20 -4.23
N CYS A 177 -4.64 -5.03 -4.72
CA CYS A 177 -4.64 -3.79 -3.98
C CYS A 177 -5.83 -2.93 -4.40
N ILE A 178 -6.60 -2.40 -3.45
CA ILE A 178 -7.70 -1.45 -3.70
C ILE A 178 -7.31 -0.10 -3.08
N PRO A 179 -6.62 0.78 -3.82
CA PRO A 179 -6.22 2.08 -3.30
C PRO A 179 -7.42 3.01 -3.14
N THR A 180 -7.59 3.53 -1.94
CA THR A 180 -8.74 4.38 -1.61
C THR A 180 -8.33 5.66 -0.90
N HIS A 181 -9.07 6.73 -1.15
CA HIS A 181 -8.93 8.00 -0.47
C HIS A 181 -10.21 8.30 0.31
N ASN A 182 -10.09 8.57 1.60
CA ASN A 182 -11.24 8.82 2.47
C ASN A 182 -12.14 9.99 2.05
N TYR A 183 -11.63 10.92 1.22
CA TYR A 183 -12.40 12.01 0.63
C TYR A 183 -13.01 11.67 -0.72
N GLN A 184 -12.73 10.49 -1.27
CA GLN A 184 -13.31 9.98 -2.53
C GLN A 184 -14.31 8.86 -2.25
N VAL A 185 -13.81 7.68 -1.88
CA VAL A 185 -14.65 6.48 -1.69
C VAL A 185 -15.67 6.65 -0.57
N SER A 186 -15.34 7.41 0.48
CA SER A 186 -16.19 7.58 1.66
C SER A 186 -17.21 8.72 1.56
N CYS A 187 -17.38 9.29 0.37
CA CYS A 187 -18.51 10.19 0.11
C CYS A 187 -19.85 9.43 0.28
N PRO A 188 -20.91 10.06 0.85
CA PRO A 188 -22.16 9.37 1.17
C PRO A 188 -22.79 8.60 0.01
N HIS A 189 -22.68 9.13 -1.22
CA HIS A 189 -23.24 8.52 -2.43
C HIS A 189 -22.35 7.43 -3.05
N ARG A 190 -21.12 7.24 -2.56
CA ARG A 190 -20.12 6.28 -3.10
C ARG A 190 -19.88 5.09 -2.18
N LEU A 191 -19.94 5.33 -0.86
CA LEU A 191 -19.52 4.38 0.17
C LEU A 191 -20.20 3.02 0.03
N ARG A 192 -21.51 3.00 -0.28
CA ARG A 192 -22.27 1.75 -0.38
C ARG A 192 -21.73 0.82 -1.48
N ALA A 193 -21.37 1.36 -2.63
CA ALA A 193 -20.84 0.55 -3.72
C ALA A 193 -19.47 -0.07 -3.37
N PHE A 194 -18.66 0.65 -2.63
CA PHE A 194 -17.41 0.14 -2.08
C PHE A 194 -17.65 -0.94 -1.01
N GLU A 195 -18.57 -0.70 -0.08
CA GLU A 195 -18.94 -1.66 0.95
C GLU A 195 -19.43 -2.98 0.34
N GLU A 196 -20.34 -2.92 -0.65
CA GLU A 196 -20.85 -4.10 -1.36
C GLU A 196 -19.75 -4.86 -2.12
N ALA A 197 -18.75 -4.17 -2.64
CA ALA A 197 -17.60 -4.82 -3.27
C ALA A 197 -16.70 -5.50 -2.22
N LEU A 198 -16.48 -4.84 -1.07
CA LEU A 198 -15.68 -5.39 0.01
C LEU A 198 -16.36 -6.62 0.64
N GLU A 199 -17.68 -6.57 0.85
CA GLU A 199 -18.49 -7.71 1.30
C GLU A 199 -18.32 -8.91 0.36
N TYR A 200 -18.34 -8.66 -0.95
CA TYR A 200 -18.12 -9.69 -1.97
C TYR A 200 -16.75 -10.34 -1.83
N VAL A 201 -15.70 -9.54 -1.80
CA VAL A 201 -14.30 -10.01 -1.72
C VAL A 201 -14.07 -10.82 -0.44
N THR A 202 -14.48 -10.28 0.71
CA THR A 202 -14.26 -10.91 2.02
C THR A 202 -15.18 -12.10 2.29
N GLY A 203 -16.21 -12.28 1.48
CA GLY A 203 -17.14 -13.42 1.55
C GLY A 203 -16.59 -14.71 0.92
N HIS A 204 -15.45 -14.67 0.24
CA HIS A 204 -14.82 -15.84 -0.37
C HIS A 204 -13.85 -16.52 0.60
N SER A 205 -13.80 -17.87 0.53
CA SER A 205 -12.76 -18.65 1.24
C SER A 205 -11.41 -18.47 0.57
N ASP A 206 -10.34 -18.87 1.27
CA ASP A 206 -8.97 -18.91 0.73
C ASP A 206 -8.43 -17.56 0.24
N VAL A 207 -8.96 -16.48 0.80
CA VAL A 207 -8.49 -15.12 0.60
C VAL A 207 -7.73 -14.65 1.85
N TRP A 208 -6.47 -14.32 1.67
CA TRP A 208 -5.67 -13.73 2.73
C TRP A 208 -5.86 -12.19 2.75
N VAL A 209 -6.76 -11.74 3.61
CA VAL A 209 -6.99 -10.31 3.84
C VAL A 209 -5.91 -9.79 4.80
N THR A 210 -4.97 -9.01 4.29
CA THR A 210 -3.75 -8.67 5.01
C THR A 210 -3.23 -7.27 4.67
N THR A 211 -2.08 -6.89 5.23
CA THR A 211 -1.40 -5.61 5.01
C THR A 211 -0.24 -5.75 4.02
N GLY A 212 0.19 -4.61 3.45
CA GLY A 212 1.35 -4.58 2.56
C GLY A 212 2.63 -5.08 3.22
N ARG A 213 2.82 -4.78 4.51
CA ARG A 213 3.94 -5.28 5.31
C ARG A 213 3.97 -6.80 5.37
N GLU A 214 2.85 -7.42 5.69
CA GLU A 214 2.77 -8.89 5.81
C GLU A 214 2.98 -9.58 4.46
N ILE A 215 2.47 -9.00 3.36
CA ILE A 215 2.75 -9.47 2.00
C ILE A 215 4.26 -9.39 1.72
N ALA A 216 4.88 -8.24 2.02
CA ALA A 216 6.32 -8.07 1.80
C ALA A 216 7.16 -9.04 2.64
N GLU A 217 6.81 -9.28 3.90
CA GLU A 217 7.49 -10.22 4.78
C GLU A 217 7.39 -11.67 4.29
N TYR A 218 6.20 -12.08 3.91
CA TYR A 218 5.98 -13.41 3.31
C TYR A 218 6.79 -13.57 2.01
N SER A 219 6.71 -12.60 1.11
CA SER A 219 7.38 -12.64 -0.19
C SER A 219 8.90 -12.66 -0.05
N LEU A 220 9.45 -11.87 0.88
CA LEU A 220 10.89 -11.86 1.15
C LEU A 220 11.37 -13.21 1.71
N SER A 221 10.63 -13.82 2.61
CA SER A 221 10.96 -15.15 3.16
C SER A 221 10.93 -16.22 2.07
N TYR A 222 9.87 -16.25 1.27
CA TYR A 222 9.72 -17.18 0.14
C TYR A 222 10.85 -17.04 -0.89
N LEU A 223 11.18 -15.83 -1.29
CA LEU A 223 12.23 -15.56 -2.27
C LEU A 223 13.61 -15.91 -1.74
N GLN A 224 13.90 -15.70 -0.45
CA GLN A 224 15.15 -16.11 0.18
C GLN A 224 15.33 -17.63 0.20
N GLU A 225 14.28 -18.39 0.47
CA GLU A 225 14.30 -19.86 0.41
C GLU A 225 14.58 -20.37 -1.00
N GLN A 226 13.97 -19.76 -2.03
CA GLN A 226 14.20 -20.15 -3.43
C GLN A 226 15.65 -19.89 -3.87
N ILE A 227 16.24 -18.78 -3.46
CA ILE A 227 17.64 -18.42 -3.78
C ILE A 227 18.61 -19.32 -2.98
N GLY A 228 18.34 -19.59 -1.70
CA GLY A 228 19.15 -20.44 -0.83
C GLY A 228 19.12 -21.92 -1.26
N GLY A 229 17.95 -22.45 -1.62
CA GLY A 229 17.79 -23.84 -2.07
C GLY A 229 18.40 -24.13 -3.45
N GLY A 230 18.53 -23.12 -4.32
CA GLY A 230 19.20 -23.23 -5.61
C GLY A 230 20.73 -23.39 -5.54
N ALA A 231 21.35 -22.98 -4.44
CA ALA A 231 22.80 -23.10 -4.25
C ALA A 231 23.24 -24.52 -3.80
N GLU A 232 22.35 -25.29 -3.18
CA GLU A 232 22.67 -26.67 -2.73
C GLU A 232 22.46 -27.74 -3.81
N SER A 233 21.72 -27.43 -4.89
CA SER A 233 21.47 -28.38 -6.00
C SER A 233 22.49 -28.32 -7.15
N ALA A 234 23.51 -27.45 -7.07
CA ALA A 234 24.51 -27.24 -8.11
C ALA A 234 25.93 -27.74 -7.71
N THR A 235 26.03 -28.55 -6.65
CA THR A 235 27.23 -29.31 -6.26
C THR A 235 26.95 -30.81 -6.41
#